data_57a80b7fbf6905abee96a20d61eb880c
#
_entry.id   57a80b7fbf6905abee96a20d61eb880c
#
_cell.length_a   1.000
_cell.length_b   1.000
_cell.length_c   1.000
_cell.angle_alpha   90.00
_cell.angle_beta   90.00
_cell.angle_gamma   90.00
#
_symmetry.space_group_name_H-M   'P 1'
#
loop_
_entity.id
_entity.type
_entity.pdbx_description
1 polymer ?
#
loop_
_entity_poly.entity_id
_entity_poly.type
_entity_poly.pdbx_seq_one_letter_code
_entity_poly.pdbx_strand_id
1 'polypeptide(L)'
;MPRYKLTIEYDGTPFSGWQIQDTAPTVQGALEMAVKAISGEDVRVHGAGRTDAGVHALGQVAHCDITKHFAPGRLRDGLNAHLRPNPIGVLSAEIVPETFEARFSAVKRHYRYRIRNTRANLALDVGRVWRVPRRLDAQAMHLAAQRLIGKHDFTTFRDSDCQAKSPEKTLDRLDVVREGDAIDICTSARSFLHSQVRSMVGSLVWVGEGRWSADDLSAALAARDHASCGPVAPPEGLYLVRVDY
;
A
#
# COMPACT_ATOMS: atom_id res chain seq x y z
N MET A 1 28.41 -10.08 -4.49
CA MET A 1 28.05 -8.72 -3.98
C MET A 1 26.96 -8.90 -2.93
N PRO A 2 27.10 -8.38 -1.71
CA PRO A 2 26.06 -8.59 -0.70
C PRO A 2 24.73 -7.99 -1.13
N ARG A 3 23.64 -8.80 -1.04
CA ARG A 3 22.27 -8.32 -1.18
C ARG A 3 21.69 -8.01 0.17
N TYR A 4 21.17 -6.80 0.31
CA TYR A 4 20.51 -6.33 1.53
C TYR A 4 19.00 -6.26 1.33
N LYS A 5 18.26 -6.92 2.20
CA LYS A 5 16.82 -6.75 2.37
C LYS A 5 16.58 -5.67 3.40
N LEU A 6 15.75 -4.69 3.08
CA LEU A 6 15.38 -3.57 3.95
C LEU A 6 13.90 -3.65 4.26
N THR A 7 13.52 -3.51 5.54
CA THR A 7 12.14 -3.26 5.96
C THR A 7 12.00 -1.77 6.26
N ILE A 8 10.98 -1.13 5.68
CA ILE A 8 10.91 0.32 5.59
C ILE A 8 9.50 0.79 5.95
N GLU A 9 9.41 1.82 6.80
CA GLU A 9 8.17 2.58 6.99
C GLU A 9 8.31 3.98 6.37
N TYR A 10 7.20 4.57 5.96
CA TYR A 10 7.17 5.94 5.48
C TYR A 10 5.78 6.57 5.54
N ASP A 11 5.76 7.89 5.81
CA ASP A 11 4.63 8.75 5.51
C ASP A 11 4.67 9.13 4.02
N GLY A 12 3.66 8.68 3.26
CA GLY A 12 3.61 8.89 1.81
C GLY A 12 3.22 10.31 1.39
N THR A 13 2.74 11.13 2.31
CA THR A 13 2.17 12.46 2.02
C THR A 13 3.05 13.35 1.14
N PRO A 14 4.38 13.50 1.38
CA PRO A 14 5.23 14.37 0.56
C PRO A 14 5.73 13.70 -0.73
N PHE A 15 5.35 12.45 -1.01
CA PHE A 15 5.90 11.69 -2.13
C PHE A 15 4.88 11.44 -3.24
N SER A 16 5.36 11.48 -4.47
CA SER A 16 4.62 11.06 -5.67
C SER A 16 4.61 9.53 -5.83
N GLY A 17 4.57 8.81 -4.70
CA GLY A 17 4.56 7.37 -4.59
C GLY A 17 5.95 6.74 -4.43
N TRP A 18 5.98 5.42 -4.58
CA TRP A 18 7.21 4.64 -4.45
C TRP A 18 8.18 4.85 -5.59
N GLN A 19 7.69 4.66 -6.83
CA GLN A 19 8.54 4.53 -8.03
C GLN A 19 9.22 5.85 -8.40
N ILE A 20 10.54 5.80 -8.64
CA ILE A 20 11.33 6.96 -9.08
C ILE A 20 10.73 7.60 -10.35
N GLN A 21 10.69 8.92 -10.35
CA GLN A 21 10.22 9.78 -11.44
C GLN A 21 11.22 10.94 -11.64
N ASP A 22 11.26 11.50 -12.84
CA ASP A 22 12.26 12.50 -13.19
C ASP A 22 12.11 13.83 -12.45
N THR A 23 10.87 14.23 -12.13
CA THR A 23 10.55 15.58 -11.65
C THR A 23 9.91 15.65 -10.27
N ALA A 24 9.65 14.52 -9.63
CA ALA A 24 8.90 14.49 -8.37
C ALA A 24 9.62 13.68 -7.29
N PRO A 25 9.52 14.08 -6.00
CA PRO A 25 10.09 13.31 -4.89
C PRO A 25 9.39 11.97 -4.75
N THR A 26 10.18 10.90 -4.59
CA THR A 26 9.67 9.53 -4.45
C THR A 26 10.43 8.81 -3.34
N VAL A 27 9.79 7.79 -2.74
CA VAL A 27 10.42 6.99 -1.67
C VAL A 27 11.65 6.26 -2.20
N GLN A 28 11.56 5.66 -3.40
CA GLN A 28 12.69 4.96 -4.03
C GLN A 28 13.87 5.90 -4.29
N GLY A 29 13.61 7.10 -4.84
CA GLY A 29 14.66 8.08 -5.11
C GLY A 29 15.38 8.54 -3.83
N ALA A 30 14.64 8.79 -2.75
CA ALA A 30 15.22 9.14 -1.45
C ALA A 30 16.10 8.01 -0.89
N LEU A 31 15.66 6.75 -1.02
CA LEU A 31 16.46 5.59 -0.60
C LEU A 31 17.72 5.41 -1.44
N GLU A 32 17.64 5.55 -2.77
CA GLU A 32 18.80 5.45 -3.68
C GLU A 32 19.83 6.55 -3.37
N MET A 33 19.39 7.78 -3.10
CA MET A 33 20.27 8.85 -2.64
C MET A 33 20.94 8.55 -1.31
N ALA A 34 20.22 8.00 -0.33
CA ALA A 34 20.79 7.62 0.96
C ALA A 34 21.80 6.46 0.82
N VAL A 35 21.53 5.47 -0.04
CA VAL A 35 22.49 4.39 -0.37
C VAL A 35 23.75 4.97 -0.99
N LYS A 36 23.62 5.88 -1.96
CA LYS A 36 24.75 6.54 -2.60
C LYS A 36 25.59 7.32 -1.60
N ALA A 37 24.95 8.05 -0.67
CA ALA A 37 25.65 8.83 0.34
C ALA A 37 26.49 7.98 1.31
N ILE A 38 26.04 6.77 1.68
CA ILE A 38 26.76 5.88 2.60
C ILE A 38 27.78 4.98 1.90
N SER A 39 27.50 4.52 0.67
CA SER A 39 28.34 3.55 -0.05
C SER A 39 29.28 4.20 -1.07
N GLY A 40 28.88 5.33 -1.63
CA GLY A 40 29.52 5.94 -2.81
C GLY A 40 29.05 5.34 -4.14
N GLU A 41 28.10 4.37 -4.10
CA GLU A 41 27.65 3.60 -5.25
C GLU A 41 26.27 4.08 -5.74
N ASP A 42 26.07 4.14 -7.07
CA ASP A 42 24.75 4.32 -7.66
C ASP A 42 24.04 2.96 -7.74
N VAL A 43 23.15 2.71 -6.79
CA VAL A 43 22.50 1.42 -6.59
C VAL A 43 20.99 1.55 -6.80
N ARG A 44 20.41 0.61 -7.55
CA ARG A 44 18.95 0.53 -7.68
C ARG A 44 18.32 -0.18 -6.47
N VAL A 45 17.28 0.44 -5.91
CA VAL A 45 16.47 -0.11 -4.83
C VAL A 45 15.19 -0.71 -5.40
N HIS A 46 14.97 -2.01 -5.20
CA HIS A 46 13.84 -2.77 -5.74
C HIS A 46 12.80 -3.05 -4.66
N GLY A 47 11.61 -2.43 -4.73
CA GLY A 47 10.53 -2.62 -3.76
C GLY A 47 9.68 -3.86 -4.02
N ALA A 48 9.06 -4.41 -2.96
CA ALA A 48 8.12 -5.54 -3.03
C ALA A 48 6.81 -5.19 -3.75
N GLY A 49 6.41 -3.92 -3.71
CA GLY A 49 5.24 -3.38 -4.39
C GLY A 49 5.35 -1.87 -4.52
N ARG A 50 4.76 -1.34 -5.60
CA ARG A 50 4.60 0.10 -5.74
C ARG A 50 3.45 0.58 -4.87
N THR A 51 3.58 1.75 -4.28
CA THR A 51 2.49 2.50 -3.64
C THR A 51 2.24 3.77 -4.42
N ASP A 52 0.98 4.18 -4.52
CA ASP A 52 0.57 5.40 -5.22
C ASP A 52 1.01 6.65 -4.44
N ALA A 53 0.94 7.83 -5.05
CA ALA A 53 1.16 9.11 -4.39
C ALA A 53 0.29 9.23 -3.13
N GLY A 54 0.87 9.66 -2.01
CA GLY A 54 0.18 9.84 -0.74
C GLY A 54 -0.09 8.56 0.05
N VAL A 55 0.18 7.36 -0.49
CA VAL A 55 0.00 6.07 0.20
C VAL A 55 1.18 5.80 1.12
N HIS A 56 0.89 5.36 2.35
CA HIS A 56 1.87 5.09 3.40
C HIS A 56 2.35 3.62 3.41
N ALA A 57 3.38 3.35 4.18
CA ALA A 57 3.77 2.00 4.55
C ALA A 57 4.24 1.92 5.99
N LEU A 58 3.91 0.80 6.64
CA LEU A 58 4.43 0.39 7.96
C LEU A 58 5.49 -0.71 7.84
N GLY A 59 5.56 -1.37 6.68
CA GLY A 59 6.46 -2.50 6.45
C GLY A 59 6.63 -2.81 4.96
N GLN A 60 6.97 -1.80 4.16
CA GLN A 60 7.45 -2.01 2.80
C GLN A 60 8.77 -2.79 2.86
N VAL A 61 8.97 -3.71 1.94
CA VAL A 61 10.25 -4.42 1.81
C VAL A 61 10.91 -4.03 0.49
N ALA A 62 12.20 -3.77 0.56
CA ALA A 62 13.02 -3.55 -0.63
C ALA A 62 14.32 -4.36 -0.54
N HIS A 63 14.99 -4.55 -1.68
CA HIS A 63 16.35 -5.06 -1.71
C HIS A 63 17.23 -4.19 -2.59
N CYS A 64 18.53 -4.21 -2.28
CA CYS A 64 19.56 -3.60 -3.09
C CYS A 64 20.88 -4.39 -2.95
N ASP A 65 21.71 -4.28 -3.97
CA ASP A 65 23.03 -4.91 -4.01
C ASP A 65 24.08 -3.81 -3.83
N ILE A 66 24.90 -3.90 -2.78
CA ILE A 66 25.95 -2.91 -2.49
C ILE A 66 27.29 -3.65 -2.45
N THR A 67 28.29 -3.20 -3.23
CA THR A 67 29.60 -3.87 -3.28
C THR A 67 30.32 -3.79 -1.95
N LYS A 68 30.25 -2.62 -1.31
CA LYS A 68 30.83 -2.41 0.00
C LYS A 68 30.07 -3.20 1.09
N HIS A 69 30.82 -3.97 1.87
CA HIS A 69 30.21 -4.76 2.94
C HIS A 69 29.91 -3.89 4.17
N PHE A 70 28.65 -3.91 4.61
CA PHE A 70 28.17 -3.29 5.84
C PHE A 70 27.61 -4.33 6.80
N ALA A 71 27.88 -4.17 8.11
CA ALA A 71 27.08 -4.83 9.11
C ALA A 71 25.63 -4.32 9.03
N PRO A 72 24.59 -5.17 9.07
CA PRO A 72 23.20 -4.76 8.85
C PRO A 72 22.73 -3.58 9.70
N GLY A 73 23.09 -3.57 11.01
CA GLY A 73 22.77 -2.45 11.90
C GLY A 73 23.42 -1.13 11.49
N ARG A 74 24.69 -1.17 11.04
CA ARG A 74 25.38 0.03 10.56
C ARG A 74 24.79 0.57 9.26
N LEU A 75 24.36 -0.33 8.34
CA LEU A 75 23.67 0.07 7.13
C LEU A 75 22.35 0.76 7.46
N ARG A 76 21.51 0.14 8.32
CA ARG A 76 20.24 0.72 8.76
C ARG A 76 20.45 2.13 9.35
N ASP A 77 21.38 2.27 10.29
CA ASP A 77 21.59 3.53 11.01
C ASP A 77 22.15 4.61 10.08
N GLY A 78 23.06 4.22 9.17
CA GLY A 78 23.60 5.11 8.14
C GLY A 78 22.53 5.58 7.15
N LEU A 79 21.68 4.68 6.66
CA LEU A 79 20.56 5.05 5.80
C LEU A 79 19.61 6.02 6.50
N ASN A 80 19.25 5.75 7.78
CA ASN A 80 18.38 6.63 8.56
C ASN A 80 18.98 8.01 8.80
N ALA A 81 20.31 8.13 8.90
CA ALA A 81 20.99 9.43 9.03
C ALA A 81 20.83 10.25 7.73
N HIS A 82 20.99 9.63 6.56
CA HIS A 82 20.93 10.30 5.26
C HIS A 82 19.49 10.50 4.73
N LEU A 83 18.50 9.77 5.25
CA LEU A 83 17.10 9.96 4.87
C LEU A 83 16.47 11.23 5.45
N ARG A 84 17.04 11.79 6.53
CA ARG A 84 16.53 13.05 7.11
C ARG A 84 16.66 14.21 6.13
N PRO A 85 15.65 15.11 6.05
CA PRO A 85 14.43 15.21 6.86
C PRO A 85 13.22 14.43 6.29
N ASN A 86 13.41 13.56 5.28
CA ASN A 86 12.31 12.80 4.70
C ASN A 86 11.67 11.88 5.75
N PRO A 87 10.32 11.78 5.77
CA PRO A 87 9.61 10.89 6.69
C PRO A 87 9.66 9.43 6.22
N ILE A 88 10.88 8.88 6.15
CA ILE A 88 11.20 7.49 5.80
C ILE A 88 12.08 6.93 6.90
N GLY A 89 11.73 5.74 7.42
CA GLY A 89 12.50 5.01 8.40
C GLY A 89 12.86 3.61 7.89
N VAL A 90 14.16 3.26 7.90
CA VAL A 90 14.61 1.88 7.71
C VAL A 90 14.53 1.18 9.06
N LEU A 91 13.59 0.25 9.21
CA LEU A 91 13.33 -0.48 10.46
C LEU A 91 14.36 -1.59 10.69
N SER A 92 14.68 -2.33 9.61
CA SER A 92 15.70 -3.36 9.63
C SER A 92 16.45 -3.45 8.31
N ALA A 93 17.68 -3.96 8.37
CA ALA A 93 18.46 -4.42 7.24
C ALA A 93 18.94 -5.85 7.52
N GLU A 94 18.97 -6.69 6.52
CA GLU A 94 19.39 -8.09 6.60
C GLU A 94 20.19 -8.46 5.36
N ILE A 95 21.27 -9.24 5.50
CA ILE A 95 21.94 -9.85 4.35
C ILE A 95 21.15 -11.09 3.95
N VAL A 96 20.81 -11.18 2.68
CA VAL A 96 19.99 -12.26 2.12
C VAL A 96 20.71 -12.91 0.92
N PRO A 97 20.35 -14.15 0.54
CA PRO A 97 20.85 -14.77 -0.68
C PRO A 97 20.58 -13.91 -1.93
N GLU A 98 21.46 -13.96 -2.91
CA GLU A 98 21.32 -13.25 -4.19
C GLU A 98 20.04 -13.64 -4.97
N THR A 99 19.47 -14.80 -4.67
CA THR A 99 18.19 -15.27 -5.21
C THR A 99 16.97 -14.56 -4.64
N PHE A 100 17.13 -13.81 -3.54
CA PHE A 100 16.01 -13.07 -2.93
C PHE A 100 15.63 -11.88 -3.80
N GLU A 101 14.37 -11.83 -4.21
CA GLU A 101 13.78 -10.73 -4.97
C GLU A 101 12.59 -10.14 -4.20
N ALA A 102 12.70 -8.90 -3.70
CA ALA A 102 11.66 -8.29 -2.85
C ALA A 102 10.25 -8.37 -3.49
N ARG A 103 10.15 -8.24 -4.81
CA ARG A 103 8.88 -8.31 -5.53
C ARG A 103 8.41 -9.73 -5.81
N PHE A 104 9.30 -10.59 -6.32
CA PHE A 104 8.93 -11.89 -6.90
C PHE A 104 8.97 -13.02 -5.88
N SER A 105 9.85 -12.93 -4.87
CA SER A 105 9.88 -13.88 -3.74
C SER A 105 8.70 -13.68 -2.77
N ALA A 106 8.02 -12.54 -2.82
CA ALA A 106 6.92 -12.25 -1.91
C ALA A 106 5.69 -13.11 -2.20
N VAL A 107 5.20 -13.80 -1.15
CA VAL A 107 4.04 -14.69 -1.21
C VAL A 107 2.73 -13.96 -0.87
N LYS A 108 2.78 -12.89 -0.06
CA LYS A 108 1.59 -12.15 0.35
C LYS A 108 1.89 -10.68 0.68
N ARG A 109 0.97 -9.76 0.35
CA ARG A 109 0.95 -8.35 0.77
C ARG A 109 -0.27 -8.10 1.62
N HIS A 110 -0.08 -7.34 2.70
CA HIS A 110 -1.13 -6.96 3.64
C HIS A 110 -1.29 -5.46 3.62
N TYR A 111 -2.51 -5.02 3.38
CA TYR A 111 -2.88 -3.61 3.42
C TYR A 111 -3.91 -3.36 4.51
N ARG A 112 -3.89 -2.15 5.05
CA ARG A 112 -4.92 -1.60 5.91
C ARG A 112 -5.33 -0.25 5.37
N TYR A 113 -6.62 -0.04 5.24
CA TYR A 113 -7.18 1.26 4.95
C TYR A 113 -7.90 1.79 6.20
N ARG A 114 -7.60 3.02 6.58
CA ARG A 114 -8.08 3.65 7.81
C ARG A 114 -9.09 4.75 7.48
N ILE A 115 -10.28 4.65 8.07
CA ILE A 115 -11.33 5.66 8.00
C ILE A 115 -11.57 6.23 9.39
N ARG A 116 -11.71 7.55 9.50
CA ARG A 116 -12.25 8.22 10.66
C ARG A 116 -13.69 8.65 10.34
N ASN A 117 -14.66 7.93 10.91
CA ASN A 117 -16.09 8.15 10.66
C ASN A 117 -16.66 9.15 11.66
N THR A 118 -16.39 10.43 11.45
CA THR A 118 -16.76 11.53 12.35
C THR A 118 -17.12 12.80 11.58
N ARG A 119 -18.03 13.61 12.14
CA ARG A 119 -18.35 14.96 11.62
C ARG A 119 -17.28 15.98 12.00
N ALA A 120 -16.56 15.76 13.10
CA ALA A 120 -15.51 16.67 13.53
C ALA A 120 -14.36 16.73 12.50
N ASN A 121 -13.71 17.87 12.41
CA ASN A 121 -12.49 17.99 11.61
C ASN A 121 -11.35 17.21 12.28
N LEU A 122 -10.46 16.66 11.45
CA LEU A 122 -9.24 16.01 11.93
C LEU A 122 -8.22 17.08 12.35
N ALA A 123 -7.50 16.80 13.43
CA ALA A 123 -6.36 17.62 13.86
C ALA A 123 -5.06 16.81 13.86
N LEU A 124 -5.04 15.65 14.50
CA LEU A 124 -3.84 14.81 14.64
C LEU A 124 -3.67 13.83 13.48
N ASP A 125 -4.79 13.34 12.92
CA ASP A 125 -4.78 12.30 11.86
C ASP A 125 -4.87 12.90 10.44
N VAL A 126 -4.65 14.20 10.28
CA VAL A 126 -4.65 14.87 8.96
C VAL A 126 -3.61 14.23 8.04
N GLY A 127 -4.01 13.85 6.81
CA GLY A 127 -3.14 13.17 5.85
C GLY A 127 -2.79 11.71 6.20
N ARG A 128 -3.47 11.11 7.20
CA ARG A 128 -3.18 9.74 7.68
C ARG A 128 -4.40 8.83 7.75
N VAL A 129 -5.59 9.37 7.55
CA VAL A 129 -6.85 8.64 7.50
C VAL A 129 -7.82 9.36 6.57
N TRP A 130 -8.73 8.62 5.98
CA TRP A 130 -9.86 9.22 5.27
C TRP A 130 -10.97 9.61 6.25
N ARG A 131 -11.29 10.90 6.34
CA ARG A 131 -12.45 11.36 7.12
C ARG A 131 -13.74 11.21 6.31
N VAL A 132 -14.67 10.42 6.81
CA VAL A 132 -16.02 10.28 6.24
C VAL A 132 -17.03 10.82 7.26
N PRO A 133 -17.66 12.00 7.01
CA PRO A 133 -18.55 12.63 7.98
C PRO A 133 -19.94 11.98 8.07
N ARG A 134 -20.39 11.32 7.00
CA ARG A 134 -21.64 10.57 6.99
C ARG A 134 -21.46 9.25 7.74
N ARG A 135 -22.45 8.90 8.59
CA ARG A 135 -22.41 7.63 9.34
C ARG A 135 -22.35 6.45 8.37
N LEU A 136 -21.41 5.54 8.61
CA LEU A 136 -21.23 4.31 7.86
C LEU A 136 -21.78 3.12 8.66
N ASP A 137 -22.40 2.18 8.00
CA ASP A 137 -22.72 0.86 8.54
C ASP A 137 -21.55 -0.11 8.25
N ALA A 138 -20.66 -0.26 9.23
CA ALA A 138 -19.48 -1.11 9.09
C ALA A 138 -19.84 -2.60 8.98
N GLN A 139 -20.99 -3.04 9.56
CA GLN A 139 -21.45 -4.42 9.44
C GLN A 139 -21.90 -4.70 8.00
N ALA A 140 -22.68 -3.80 7.40
CA ALA A 140 -23.08 -3.93 5.99
C ALA A 140 -21.86 -3.92 5.07
N MET A 141 -20.87 -3.04 5.34
CA MET A 141 -19.58 -3.02 4.60
C MET A 141 -18.86 -4.37 4.72
N HIS A 142 -18.78 -4.95 5.93
CA HIS A 142 -18.11 -6.24 6.13
C HIS A 142 -18.80 -7.37 5.38
N LEU A 143 -20.14 -7.47 5.47
CA LEU A 143 -20.90 -8.49 4.75
C LEU A 143 -20.75 -8.38 3.22
N ALA A 144 -20.75 -7.16 2.70
CA ALA A 144 -20.51 -6.93 1.27
C ALA A 144 -19.06 -7.28 0.87
N ALA A 145 -18.07 -6.95 1.71
CA ALA A 145 -16.66 -7.24 1.46
C ALA A 145 -16.41 -8.75 1.27
N GLN A 146 -17.17 -9.62 1.97
CA GLN A 146 -17.04 -11.08 1.82
C GLN A 146 -17.36 -11.58 0.39
N ARG A 147 -18.14 -10.80 -0.39
CA ARG A 147 -18.44 -11.12 -1.79
C ARG A 147 -17.24 -10.98 -2.73
N LEU A 148 -16.21 -10.27 -2.30
CA LEU A 148 -14.98 -10.02 -3.08
C LEU A 148 -13.87 -11.03 -2.76
N ILE A 149 -14.03 -11.87 -1.72
CA ILE A 149 -13.02 -12.87 -1.34
C ILE A 149 -13.00 -14.00 -2.36
N GLY A 150 -11.80 -14.52 -2.63
CA GLY A 150 -11.59 -15.59 -3.61
C GLY A 150 -10.97 -15.10 -4.91
N LYS A 151 -10.98 -15.98 -5.91
CA LYS A 151 -10.44 -15.69 -7.25
C LYS A 151 -11.50 -15.03 -8.11
N HIS A 152 -11.25 -13.79 -8.52
CA HIS A 152 -12.15 -13.00 -9.36
C HIS A 152 -11.36 -12.22 -10.42
N ASP A 153 -12.08 -11.81 -11.44
CA ASP A 153 -11.65 -10.75 -12.37
C ASP A 153 -11.96 -9.38 -11.73
N PHE A 154 -10.91 -8.65 -11.36
CA PHE A 154 -11.02 -7.34 -10.70
C PHE A 154 -10.92 -6.17 -11.69
N THR A 155 -11.29 -6.34 -12.95
CA THR A 155 -11.26 -5.27 -13.97
C THR A 155 -12.03 -4.03 -13.50
N THR A 156 -13.19 -4.19 -12.86
CA THR A 156 -13.97 -3.06 -12.29
C THR A 156 -13.17 -2.21 -11.31
N PHE A 157 -12.35 -2.84 -10.50
CA PHE A 157 -11.54 -2.16 -9.46
C PHE A 157 -10.11 -1.84 -9.91
N ARG A 158 -9.82 -1.98 -11.21
CA ARG A 158 -8.51 -1.75 -11.80
C ARG A 158 -8.44 -0.34 -12.39
N ASP A 159 -7.36 0.38 -12.09
CA ASP A 159 -7.04 1.65 -12.73
C ASP A 159 -6.74 1.44 -14.23
N SER A 160 -7.11 2.42 -15.07
CA SER A 160 -6.86 2.41 -16.52
C SER A 160 -5.37 2.27 -16.85
N ASP A 161 -4.50 2.88 -16.03
CA ASP A 161 -3.05 2.89 -16.24
C ASP A 161 -2.34 1.65 -15.70
N CYS A 162 -3.11 0.66 -15.22
CA CYS A 162 -2.57 -0.56 -14.63
C CYS A 162 -1.86 -1.44 -15.67
N GLN A 163 -0.56 -1.65 -15.50
CA GLN A 163 0.30 -2.45 -16.37
C GLN A 163 0.23 -3.97 -16.12
N ALA A 164 -0.66 -4.45 -15.22
CA ALA A 164 -0.77 -5.87 -14.94
C ALA A 164 -1.32 -6.64 -16.16
N LYS A 165 -0.67 -7.76 -16.52
CA LYS A 165 -1.06 -8.59 -17.67
C LYS A 165 -2.44 -9.24 -17.52
N SER A 166 -2.85 -9.57 -16.29
CA SER A 166 -4.13 -10.20 -16.00
C SER A 166 -4.87 -9.47 -14.89
N PRO A 167 -6.16 -9.18 -15.04
CA PRO A 167 -7.02 -8.62 -14.00
C PRO A 167 -7.42 -9.67 -12.95
N GLU A 168 -7.21 -10.95 -13.21
CA GLU A 168 -7.52 -12.02 -12.25
C GLU A 168 -6.59 -11.95 -11.04
N LYS A 169 -7.17 -11.87 -9.85
CA LYS A 169 -6.48 -11.92 -8.56
C LYS A 169 -7.25 -12.83 -7.61
N THR A 170 -6.52 -13.38 -6.63
CA THR A 170 -7.13 -14.07 -5.50
C THR A 170 -7.00 -13.17 -4.28
N LEU A 171 -8.14 -12.73 -3.77
CA LEU A 171 -8.22 -11.96 -2.54
C LEU A 171 -8.38 -12.94 -1.37
N ASP A 172 -7.39 -12.99 -0.48
CA ASP A 172 -7.40 -13.95 0.63
C ASP A 172 -8.21 -13.43 1.83
N ARG A 173 -8.28 -12.10 1.97
CA ARG A 173 -8.91 -11.44 3.13
C ARG A 173 -9.42 -10.07 2.75
N LEU A 174 -10.61 -9.71 3.24
CA LEU A 174 -11.14 -8.34 3.21
C LEU A 174 -12.11 -8.17 4.38
N ASP A 175 -11.59 -7.70 5.50
CA ASP A 175 -12.37 -7.48 6.72
C ASP A 175 -12.58 -5.99 6.96
N VAL A 176 -13.77 -5.66 7.48
CA VAL A 176 -14.09 -4.30 7.96
C VAL A 176 -14.36 -4.39 9.45
N VAL A 177 -13.61 -3.63 10.23
CA VAL A 177 -13.71 -3.61 11.69
C VAL A 177 -13.94 -2.18 12.16
N ARG A 178 -14.92 -1.96 13.02
CA ARG A 178 -15.19 -0.66 13.66
C ARG A 178 -14.76 -0.69 15.11
N GLU A 179 -14.04 0.34 15.52
CA GLU A 179 -13.72 0.63 16.92
C GLU A 179 -14.00 2.11 17.18
N GLY A 180 -15.14 2.39 17.84
CA GLY A 180 -15.61 3.77 17.99
C GLY A 180 -15.82 4.48 16.66
N ASP A 181 -15.13 5.60 16.48
CA ASP A 181 -15.13 6.38 15.22
C ASP A 181 -14.12 5.88 14.20
N ALA A 182 -13.24 4.96 14.55
CA ALA A 182 -12.30 4.34 13.62
C ALA A 182 -12.96 3.16 12.90
N ILE A 183 -12.73 3.06 11.58
CA ILE A 183 -13.04 1.88 10.78
C ILE A 183 -11.77 1.50 10.04
N ASP A 184 -11.28 0.30 10.31
CA ASP A 184 -10.15 -0.31 9.61
C ASP A 184 -10.64 -1.35 8.62
N ILE A 185 -10.17 -1.25 7.37
CA ILE A 185 -10.41 -2.24 6.31
C ILE A 185 -9.09 -2.95 6.05
N CYS A 186 -9.01 -4.23 6.44
CA CYS A 186 -7.81 -5.04 6.32
C CYS A 186 -7.94 -6.02 5.16
N THR A 187 -6.96 -6.03 4.28
CA THR A 187 -6.96 -6.90 3.11
C THR A 187 -5.62 -7.57 2.88
N SER A 188 -5.63 -8.76 2.29
CA SER A 188 -4.41 -9.45 1.88
C SER A 188 -4.63 -10.25 0.60
N ALA A 189 -3.59 -10.30 -0.21
CA ALA A 189 -3.50 -11.08 -1.44
C ALA A 189 -2.03 -11.28 -1.83
N ARG A 190 -1.76 -12.22 -2.72
CA ARG A 190 -0.42 -12.36 -3.32
C ARG A 190 0.00 -11.08 -4.06
N SER A 191 -0.92 -10.45 -4.78
CA SER A 191 -0.68 -9.19 -5.48
C SER A 191 -2.00 -8.45 -5.70
N PHE A 192 -1.91 -7.14 -5.86
CA PHE A 192 -3.03 -6.26 -6.17
C PHE A 192 -2.78 -5.56 -7.52
N LEU A 193 -3.86 -5.15 -8.17
CA LEU A 193 -3.84 -4.25 -9.33
C LEU A 193 -3.63 -2.80 -8.85
N HIS A 194 -3.24 -1.93 -9.78
CA HIS A 194 -3.16 -0.49 -9.50
C HIS A 194 -4.50 0.03 -9.02
N SER A 195 -4.51 0.80 -7.94
CA SER A 195 -5.67 1.38 -7.24
C SER A 195 -6.71 0.37 -6.71
N GLN A 196 -6.53 -0.95 -6.89
CA GLN A 196 -7.54 -1.96 -6.54
C GLN A 196 -8.06 -1.83 -5.11
N VAL A 197 -7.19 -1.69 -4.12
CA VAL A 197 -7.62 -1.59 -2.71
C VAL A 197 -8.45 -0.34 -2.49
N ARG A 198 -8.02 0.80 -3.03
CA ARG A 198 -8.71 2.09 -2.90
C ARG A 198 -10.08 2.06 -3.60
N SER A 199 -10.18 1.44 -4.76
CA SER A 199 -11.43 1.25 -5.51
C SER A 199 -12.42 0.36 -4.76
N MET A 200 -11.96 -0.76 -4.20
CA MET A 200 -12.79 -1.61 -3.34
C MET A 200 -13.28 -0.86 -2.09
N VAL A 201 -12.40 -0.11 -1.43
CA VAL A 201 -12.76 0.67 -0.23
C VAL A 201 -13.80 1.72 -0.54
N GLY A 202 -13.64 2.49 -1.61
CA GLY A 202 -14.61 3.52 -1.99
C GLY A 202 -15.99 2.93 -2.31
N SER A 203 -16.02 1.77 -2.97
CA SER A 203 -17.26 1.03 -3.24
C SER A 203 -17.90 0.51 -1.94
N LEU A 204 -17.09 0.00 -0.99
CA LEU A 204 -17.57 -0.40 0.34
C LEU A 204 -18.12 0.79 1.15
N VAL A 205 -17.55 1.99 1.00
CA VAL A 205 -18.10 3.19 1.64
C VAL A 205 -19.48 3.51 1.08
N TRP A 206 -19.75 3.34 -0.21
CA TRP A 206 -21.11 3.47 -0.75
C TRP A 206 -22.07 2.45 -0.16
N VAL A 207 -21.63 1.22 0.13
CA VAL A 207 -22.44 0.24 0.87
C VAL A 207 -22.70 0.74 2.29
N GLY A 208 -21.68 1.20 3.00
CA GLY A 208 -21.82 1.73 4.36
C GLY A 208 -22.72 2.97 4.47
N GLU A 209 -22.82 3.77 3.41
CA GLU A 209 -23.73 4.91 3.29
C GLU A 209 -25.17 4.50 2.92
N GLY A 210 -25.42 3.22 2.62
CA GLY A 210 -26.71 2.71 2.13
C GLY A 210 -27.04 3.12 0.70
N ARG A 211 -26.04 3.55 -0.09
CA ARG A 211 -26.20 3.87 -1.52
C ARG A 211 -26.15 2.62 -2.38
N TRP A 212 -25.42 1.60 -1.95
CA TRP A 212 -25.32 0.29 -2.54
C TRP A 212 -25.69 -0.78 -1.53
N SER A 213 -26.23 -1.88 -2.02
CA SER A 213 -26.35 -3.16 -1.32
C SER A 213 -25.11 -4.03 -1.56
N ALA A 214 -25.03 -5.17 -0.88
CA ALA A 214 -24.02 -6.19 -1.17
C ALA A 214 -24.19 -6.80 -2.58
N ASP A 215 -25.43 -6.85 -3.08
CA ASP A 215 -25.71 -7.36 -4.42
C ASP A 215 -25.28 -6.35 -5.49
N ASP A 216 -25.40 -5.03 -5.26
CA ASP A 216 -24.87 -4.00 -6.16
C ASP A 216 -23.33 -4.10 -6.27
N LEU A 217 -22.64 -4.36 -5.15
CA LEU A 217 -21.18 -4.58 -5.17
C LEU A 217 -20.81 -5.84 -5.98
N SER A 218 -21.61 -6.92 -5.83
CA SER A 218 -21.42 -8.15 -6.62
C SER A 218 -21.68 -7.91 -8.11
N ALA A 219 -22.71 -7.13 -8.45
CA ALA A 219 -23.01 -6.75 -9.83
C ALA A 219 -21.89 -5.90 -10.44
N ALA A 220 -21.33 -4.96 -9.66
CA ALA A 220 -20.17 -4.16 -10.08
C ALA A 220 -18.95 -5.05 -10.37
N LEU A 221 -18.64 -6.02 -9.51
CA LEU A 221 -17.55 -6.99 -9.76
C LEU A 221 -17.82 -7.78 -11.06
N ALA A 222 -19.05 -8.26 -11.26
CA ALA A 222 -19.43 -9.06 -12.42
C ALA A 222 -19.42 -8.26 -13.74
N ALA A 223 -19.63 -6.94 -13.67
CA ALA A 223 -19.63 -6.06 -14.83
C ALA A 223 -18.29 -6.01 -15.57
N ARG A 224 -17.18 -6.22 -14.87
CA ARG A 224 -15.81 -6.13 -15.43
C ARG A 224 -15.56 -4.82 -16.19
N ASP A 225 -16.14 -3.75 -15.70
CA ASP A 225 -16.08 -2.42 -16.28
C ASP A 225 -15.75 -1.39 -15.20
N HIS A 226 -14.67 -0.62 -15.39
CA HIS A 226 -14.25 0.41 -14.44
C HIS A 226 -15.31 1.50 -14.20
N ALA A 227 -16.17 1.77 -15.22
CA ALA A 227 -17.28 2.71 -15.06
C ALA A 227 -18.33 2.25 -14.04
N SER A 228 -18.40 0.95 -13.75
CA SER A 228 -19.28 0.36 -12.73
C SER A 228 -18.66 0.41 -11.32
N CYS A 229 -17.45 0.96 -11.14
CA CYS A 229 -16.79 1.08 -9.84
C CYS A 229 -17.40 2.22 -9.01
N GLY A 230 -17.41 2.07 -7.70
CA GLY A 230 -17.57 3.20 -6.78
C GLY A 230 -16.40 4.19 -6.87
N PRO A 231 -16.40 5.29 -6.11
CA PRO A 231 -15.31 6.25 -6.13
C PRO A 231 -14.02 5.62 -5.63
N VAL A 232 -12.89 6.07 -6.18
CA VAL A 232 -11.58 5.66 -5.65
C VAL A 232 -11.33 6.36 -4.32
N ALA A 233 -11.13 5.61 -3.24
CA ALA A 233 -10.85 6.17 -1.92
C ALA A 233 -9.54 6.98 -1.93
N PRO A 234 -9.44 8.08 -1.15
CA PRO A 234 -8.22 8.89 -1.04
C PRO A 234 -6.99 8.07 -0.61
N PRO A 235 -5.78 8.45 -1.04
CA PRO A 235 -4.57 7.66 -0.76
C PRO A 235 -4.15 7.68 0.71
N GLU A 236 -4.39 8.76 1.43
CA GLU A 236 -3.94 9.00 2.81
C GLU A 236 -4.49 8.01 3.85
N GLY A 237 -5.55 7.27 3.50
CA GLY A 237 -6.05 6.20 4.37
C GLY A 237 -5.32 4.87 4.19
N LEU A 238 -4.55 4.68 3.11
CA LEU A 238 -3.99 3.37 2.73
C LEU A 238 -2.57 3.18 3.26
N TYR A 239 -2.33 2.00 3.83
CA TYR A 239 -1.04 1.57 4.38
C TYR A 239 -0.68 0.18 3.86
N LEU A 240 0.52 0.03 3.29
CA LEU A 240 1.15 -1.29 3.14
C LEU A 240 1.70 -1.70 4.52
N VAL A 241 1.06 -2.69 5.15
CA VAL A 241 1.37 -3.08 6.54
C VAL A 241 2.59 -3.98 6.61
N ARG A 242 2.64 -4.99 5.74
CA ARG A 242 3.76 -5.94 5.67
C ARG A 242 3.73 -6.75 4.38
N VAL A 243 4.85 -7.40 4.11
CA VAL A 243 5.05 -8.34 3.00
C VAL A 243 5.60 -9.65 3.57
N ASP A 244 4.96 -10.77 3.24
CA ASP A 244 5.40 -12.12 3.64
C ASP A 244 6.20 -12.77 2.50
N TYR A 245 7.22 -13.56 2.90
CA TYR A 245 8.16 -14.27 2.03
C TYR A 245 8.21 -15.76 2.33
#